data_4bb0a8414f321d05c586dc812d103ec9
#
_entry.id   4bb0a8414f321d05c586dc812d103ec9
#
_cell.length_a   1.000
_cell.length_b   1.000
_cell.length_c   1.000
_cell.angle_alpha   90.00
_cell.angle_beta   90.00
_cell.angle_gamma   90.00
#
_symmetry.space_group_name_H-M   'P 1'
#
loop_
_entity.id
_entity.type
_entity.pdbx_description
1 polymer ?
#
loop_
_entity_poly.entity_id
_entity_poly.type
_entity_poly.pdbx_seq_one_letter_code
_entity_poly.pdbx_strand_id
1 'polypeptide(L)'
;MEWLNSLFFEHTPLQAVVILSIIIAVGLGLGKIHLFGISLGVTFVFFAGILAGHLGFSIDPNMLNYAESFGLVLFVYELGLQVGPGFFSSFRKGGVQLNMLGIGVILAGTVMTVLFSKLGGIPMSDMVGILCGATTNTPALGAAQQTLKQMGEPASGAALSCAVTYPLEVVGVILAMLLVRKLFVRPSDINIHEHEDTNQTFIATFKVHNPAIFNKSIKEVALLSYPKFVISRLWREGTVSIPTSEKILKENDRLLVITTEKDAPSLTILFGEQENQDWNKEDIDWNAIDSQLISKHIVISRPEINGKKLGSLRLRNSYGINISRVMRSGVQLLATPGLILQLGDRLTVVGEAKAIENVEKVLGNAVKTLKDPNLAAIFIGIVLGLILGSIPIAIPGISTPVKLGLAGGPIVVGILIGCFGPRFHLITYTTRSANLMLRGIGLSLYLACLGLDAGAHFFETVMRPEGAIWIAVGFAITFIPVVIMALVALRISHLDFGSTCGMLCGSMANPMALNYANDTLPGDNPAVSYATVYPLSMFSRVIIAQLILMFFI
;
A
#
# COMPACT_ATOMS: atom_id res chain seq x y z
N MET A 1 -25.96 -28.20 30.67
CA MET A 1 -24.53 -28.47 30.40
C MET A 1 -24.32 -29.13 29.04
N GLU A 2 -25.25 -29.93 28.52
CA GLU A 2 -25.16 -30.55 27.19
C GLU A 2 -25.03 -29.52 26.04
N TRP A 3 -25.79 -28.42 26.07
CA TRP A 3 -25.70 -27.37 25.03
C TRP A 3 -24.32 -26.66 24.98
N LEU A 4 -23.64 -26.53 26.13
CA LEU A 4 -22.27 -25.99 26.16
C LEU A 4 -21.29 -26.98 25.54
N ASN A 5 -21.51 -28.28 25.75
CA ASN A 5 -20.68 -29.32 25.18
C ASN A 5 -20.82 -29.36 23.66
N SER A 6 -22.04 -29.26 23.16
CA SER A 6 -22.29 -29.20 21.72
C SER A 6 -21.71 -27.92 21.07
N LEU A 7 -21.67 -26.80 21.79
CA LEU A 7 -21.15 -25.53 21.31
C LEU A 7 -19.61 -25.51 21.17
N PHE A 8 -18.88 -26.29 21.98
CA PHE A 8 -17.42 -26.22 22.02
C PHE A 8 -16.71 -27.50 21.58
N PHE A 9 -17.36 -28.65 21.60
CA PHE A 9 -16.68 -29.95 21.43
C PHE A 9 -17.31 -30.86 20.35
N GLU A 10 -18.55 -30.60 19.93
CA GLU A 10 -19.19 -31.35 18.82
C GLU A 10 -18.86 -30.69 17.49
N HIS A 11 -18.27 -31.44 16.56
CA HIS A 11 -17.87 -30.96 15.23
C HIS A 11 -19.08 -30.55 14.36
N THR A 12 -19.70 -29.43 14.70
CA THR A 12 -20.87 -28.85 14.02
C THR A 12 -20.50 -27.52 13.34
N PRO A 13 -21.27 -27.07 12.33
CA PRO A 13 -21.08 -25.75 11.76
C PRO A 13 -21.17 -24.61 12.78
N LEU A 14 -22.05 -24.76 13.78
CA LEU A 14 -22.20 -23.78 14.87
C LEU A 14 -20.93 -23.69 15.71
N GLN A 15 -20.37 -24.84 16.11
CA GLN A 15 -19.12 -24.92 16.84
C GLN A 15 -17.96 -24.25 16.07
N ALA A 16 -17.82 -24.53 14.77
CA ALA A 16 -16.78 -23.96 13.94
C ALA A 16 -16.85 -22.42 13.93
N VAL A 17 -18.06 -21.85 13.74
CA VAL A 17 -18.28 -20.40 13.75
C VAL A 17 -17.93 -19.80 15.13
N VAL A 18 -18.36 -20.46 16.21
CA VAL A 18 -18.09 -19.98 17.59
C VAL A 18 -16.60 -19.99 17.89
N ILE A 19 -15.90 -21.10 17.65
CA ILE A 19 -14.46 -21.22 17.92
C ILE A 19 -13.66 -20.20 17.11
N LEU A 20 -13.89 -20.13 15.79
CA LEU A 20 -13.19 -19.16 14.93
C LEU A 20 -13.49 -17.72 15.34
N SER A 21 -14.75 -17.40 15.71
CA SER A 21 -15.10 -16.06 16.18
C SER A 21 -14.40 -15.68 17.48
N ILE A 22 -14.28 -16.61 18.42
CA ILE A 22 -13.55 -16.39 19.68
C ILE A 22 -12.06 -16.17 19.40
N ILE A 23 -11.43 -17.03 18.60
CA ILE A 23 -10.01 -16.90 18.22
C ILE A 23 -9.76 -15.53 17.58
N ILE A 24 -10.62 -15.11 16.64
CA ILE A 24 -10.50 -13.81 15.96
C ILE A 24 -10.68 -12.67 16.97
N ALA A 25 -11.71 -12.71 17.81
CA ALA A 25 -12.00 -11.66 18.77
C ALA A 25 -10.87 -11.49 19.80
N VAL A 26 -10.39 -12.60 20.37
CA VAL A 26 -9.26 -12.60 21.31
C VAL A 26 -7.98 -12.11 20.62
N GLY A 27 -7.68 -12.64 19.43
CA GLY A 27 -6.49 -12.26 18.68
C GLY A 27 -6.47 -10.78 18.29
N LEU A 28 -7.59 -10.24 17.79
CA LEU A 28 -7.72 -8.80 17.47
C LEU A 28 -7.67 -7.92 18.74
N GLY A 29 -8.21 -8.41 19.86
CA GLY A 29 -8.14 -7.74 21.16
C GLY A 29 -6.68 -7.62 21.63
N LEU A 30 -5.96 -8.73 21.65
CA LEU A 30 -4.54 -8.79 22.02
C LEU A 30 -3.66 -8.03 21.02
N GLY A 31 -4.03 -8.00 19.76
CA GLY A 31 -3.34 -7.25 18.71
C GLY A 31 -3.29 -5.74 18.92
N LYS A 32 -4.10 -5.19 19.81
CA LYS A 32 -4.04 -3.77 20.22
C LYS A 32 -2.98 -3.48 21.29
N ILE A 33 -2.42 -4.51 21.91
CA ILE A 33 -1.39 -4.35 22.94
C ILE A 33 -0.07 -3.99 22.26
N HIS A 34 0.56 -2.93 22.73
CA HIS A 34 1.88 -2.49 22.26
C HIS A 34 2.93 -3.01 23.24
N LEU A 35 3.79 -3.91 22.77
CA LEU A 35 4.96 -4.37 23.51
C LEU A 35 6.18 -3.64 22.97
N PHE A 36 6.86 -2.87 23.81
CA PHE A 36 8.01 -2.04 23.43
C PHE A 36 7.73 -1.07 22.26
N GLY A 37 6.49 -0.55 22.16
CA GLY A 37 6.07 0.32 21.06
C GLY A 37 5.69 -0.40 19.76
N ILE A 38 5.78 -1.74 19.72
CA ILE A 38 5.42 -2.57 18.55
C ILE A 38 4.11 -3.30 18.83
N SER A 39 3.16 -3.23 17.88
CA SER A 39 1.92 -4.00 17.91
C SER A 39 1.94 -5.03 16.79
N LEU A 40 1.69 -6.29 17.09
CA LEU A 40 1.57 -7.35 16.07
C LEU A 40 0.23 -7.33 15.33
N GLY A 41 -0.71 -6.46 15.73
CA GLY A 41 -1.98 -6.24 15.04
C GLY A 41 -2.75 -7.54 14.79
N VAL A 42 -3.25 -7.73 13.57
CA VAL A 42 -4.05 -8.89 13.15
C VAL A 42 -3.28 -10.22 13.29
N THR A 43 -1.94 -10.19 13.31
CA THR A 43 -1.11 -11.40 13.44
C THR A 43 -1.34 -12.12 14.79
N PHE A 44 -1.78 -11.42 15.84
CA PHE A 44 -2.14 -12.06 17.08
C PHE A 44 -3.28 -13.08 16.95
N VAL A 45 -4.11 -12.98 15.91
CA VAL A 45 -5.14 -14.00 15.61
C VAL A 45 -4.49 -15.36 15.35
N PHE A 46 -3.35 -15.39 14.66
CA PHE A 46 -2.59 -16.62 14.44
C PHE A 46 -2.12 -17.25 15.75
N PHE A 47 -1.55 -16.46 16.65
CA PHE A 47 -1.09 -16.96 17.95
C PHE A 47 -2.26 -17.35 18.88
N ALA A 48 -3.39 -16.63 18.80
CA ALA A 48 -4.61 -17.04 19.51
C ALA A 48 -5.15 -18.39 18.98
N GLY A 49 -5.08 -18.61 17.67
CA GLY A 49 -5.39 -19.90 17.05
C GLY A 49 -4.46 -21.01 17.52
N ILE A 50 -3.13 -20.77 17.53
CA ILE A 50 -2.14 -21.72 18.06
C ILE A 50 -2.46 -22.10 19.52
N LEU A 51 -2.76 -21.12 20.35
CA LEU A 51 -3.12 -21.38 21.75
C LEU A 51 -4.40 -22.22 21.84
N ALA A 52 -5.42 -21.91 21.04
CA ALA A 52 -6.66 -22.69 21.02
C ALA A 52 -6.42 -24.14 20.58
N GLY A 53 -5.65 -24.37 19.52
CA GLY A 53 -5.25 -25.72 19.08
C GLY A 53 -4.45 -26.48 20.13
N HIS A 54 -3.53 -25.81 20.83
CA HIS A 54 -2.78 -26.40 21.95
C HIS A 54 -3.68 -26.79 23.14
N LEU A 55 -4.72 -26.00 23.41
CA LEU A 55 -5.72 -26.31 24.45
C LEU A 55 -6.69 -27.44 24.04
N GLY A 56 -6.51 -28.02 22.83
CA GLY A 56 -7.29 -29.16 22.36
C GLY A 56 -8.57 -28.79 21.63
N PHE A 57 -8.80 -27.50 21.33
CA PHE A 57 -9.91 -27.12 20.46
C PHE A 57 -9.63 -27.56 19.03
N SER A 58 -10.65 -28.14 18.38
CA SER A 58 -10.59 -28.56 16.98
C SER A 58 -11.95 -28.34 16.33
N ILE A 59 -11.97 -28.21 15.03
CA ILE A 59 -13.19 -28.14 14.21
C ILE A 59 -13.13 -29.18 13.10
N ASP A 60 -14.25 -29.47 12.46
CA ASP A 60 -14.28 -30.42 11.35
C ASP A 60 -13.25 -30.03 10.26
N PRO A 61 -12.39 -30.95 9.79
CA PRO A 61 -11.33 -30.66 8.83
C PRO A 61 -11.83 -30.04 7.50
N ASN A 62 -13.01 -30.44 7.03
CA ASN A 62 -13.57 -29.88 5.79
C ASN A 62 -14.02 -28.43 6.00
N MET A 63 -14.62 -28.12 7.14
CA MET A 63 -15.01 -26.76 7.52
C MET A 63 -13.76 -25.88 7.72
N LEU A 64 -12.71 -26.42 8.36
CA LEU A 64 -11.44 -25.72 8.52
C LEU A 64 -10.82 -25.36 7.16
N ASN A 65 -10.69 -26.34 6.26
CA ASN A 65 -10.14 -26.12 4.92
C ASN A 65 -10.97 -25.13 4.08
N TYR A 66 -12.31 -25.19 4.19
CA TYR A 66 -13.18 -24.25 3.50
C TYR A 66 -12.97 -22.81 4.03
N ALA A 67 -13.01 -22.62 5.34
CA ALA A 67 -12.85 -21.31 5.96
C ALA A 67 -11.44 -20.73 5.71
N GLU A 68 -10.41 -21.55 5.79
CA GLU A 68 -9.01 -21.20 5.46
C GLU A 68 -8.92 -20.73 3.99
N SER A 69 -9.42 -21.54 3.05
CA SER A 69 -9.38 -21.23 1.61
C SER A 69 -10.17 -19.97 1.26
N PHE A 70 -11.36 -19.81 1.80
CA PHE A 70 -12.19 -18.64 1.57
C PHE A 70 -11.55 -17.37 2.16
N GLY A 71 -11.03 -17.46 3.39
CA GLY A 71 -10.29 -16.36 4.02
C GLY A 71 -9.07 -15.94 3.22
N LEU A 72 -8.27 -16.91 2.77
CA LEU A 72 -7.09 -16.67 1.93
C LEU A 72 -7.45 -15.96 0.62
N VAL A 73 -8.43 -16.49 -0.13
CA VAL A 73 -8.84 -15.93 -1.42
C VAL A 73 -9.32 -14.50 -1.28
N LEU A 74 -10.20 -14.24 -0.30
CA LEU A 74 -10.71 -12.90 -0.01
C LEU A 74 -9.57 -11.94 0.34
N PHE A 75 -8.66 -12.36 1.22
CA PHE A 75 -7.52 -11.58 1.64
C PHE A 75 -6.58 -11.22 0.49
N VAL A 76 -6.17 -12.19 -0.33
CA VAL A 76 -5.19 -11.94 -1.39
C VAL A 76 -5.78 -11.17 -2.58
N TYR A 77 -7.07 -11.34 -2.86
CA TYR A 77 -7.76 -10.57 -3.88
C TYR A 77 -7.85 -9.08 -3.50
N GLU A 78 -8.29 -8.79 -2.27
CA GLU A 78 -8.35 -7.42 -1.75
C GLU A 78 -6.96 -6.76 -1.66
N LEU A 79 -5.94 -7.55 -1.30
CA LEU A 79 -4.55 -7.10 -1.34
C LEU A 79 -4.14 -6.73 -2.76
N GLY A 80 -4.48 -7.54 -3.76
CA GLY A 80 -4.24 -7.26 -5.18
C GLY A 80 -4.90 -5.98 -5.65
N LEU A 81 -6.16 -5.75 -5.29
CA LEU A 81 -6.89 -4.51 -5.60
C LEU A 81 -6.20 -3.27 -5.00
N GLN A 82 -5.74 -3.36 -3.76
CA GLN A 82 -5.06 -2.26 -3.07
C GLN A 82 -3.71 -1.93 -3.70
N VAL A 83 -2.95 -2.95 -4.10
CA VAL A 83 -1.60 -2.84 -4.66
C VAL A 83 -1.62 -2.41 -6.13
N GLY A 84 -2.67 -2.80 -6.87
CA GLY A 84 -2.80 -2.62 -8.31
C GLY A 84 -2.51 -1.22 -8.85
N PRO A 85 -3.10 -0.14 -8.30
CA PRO A 85 -2.84 1.23 -8.79
C PRO A 85 -1.39 1.66 -8.73
N GLY A 86 -0.64 1.18 -7.71
CA GLY A 86 0.79 1.46 -7.51
C GLY A 86 1.71 0.57 -8.33
N PHE A 87 1.26 -0.64 -8.72
CA PHE A 87 2.10 -1.67 -9.31
C PHE A 87 2.86 -1.22 -10.55
N PHE A 88 2.16 -0.72 -11.57
CA PHE A 88 2.80 -0.25 -12.81
C PHE A 88 3.47 1.12 -12.66
N SER A 89 3.03 1.95 -11.72
CA SER A 89 3.68 3.23 -11.45
C SER A 89 5.05 3.07 -10.80
N SER A 90 5.27 1.99 -10.07
CA SER A 90 6.54 1.66 -9.42
C SER A 90 7.69 1.38 -10.39
N PHE A 91 7.38 1.16 -11.68
CA PHE A 91 8.40 0.99 -12.73
C PHE A 91 8.81 2.30 -13.44
N ARG A 92 8.34 3.47 -12.98
CA ARG A 92 8.76 4.76 -13.53
C ARG A 92 10.13 5.19 -12.99
N LYS A 93 10.69 6.31 -13.54
CA LYS A 93 12.02 6.84 -13.18
C LYS A 93 12.23 6.87 -11.65
N GLY A 94 13.33 6.27 -11.19
CA GLY A 94 13.66 6.10 -9.77
C GLY A 94 13.13 4.81 -9.13
N GLY A 95 11.91 4.37 -9.47
CA GLY A 95 11.31 3.18 -8.89
C GLY A 95 11.94 1.86 -9.38
N VAL A 96 12.49 1.83 -10.59
CA VAL A 96 13.16 0.64 -11.14
C VAL A 96 14.36 0.24 -10.26
N GLN A 97 15.18 1.21 -9.88
CA GLN A 97 16.37 0.96 -9.04
C GLN A 97 15.97 0.39 -7.67
N LEU A 98 14.98 1.00 -7.01
CA LEU A 98 14.45 0.53 -5.74
C LEU A 98 13.88 -0.89 -5.86
N ASN A 99 13.11 -1.17 -6.91
CA ASN A 99 12.52 -2.49 -7.16
C ASN A 99 13.59 -3.56 -7.45
N MET A 100 14.65 -3.23 -8.19
CA MET A 100 15.77 -4.14 -8.44
C MET A 100 16.49 -4.51 -7.14
N LEU A 101 16.72 -3.55 -6.25
CA LEU A 101 17.29 -3.80 -4.94
C LEU A 101 16.35 -4.62 -4.05
N GLY A 102 15.05 -4.34 -4.08
CA GLY A 102 14.04 -5.13 -3.38
C GLY A 102 14.00 -6.59 -3.85
N ILE A 103 14.04 -6.82 -5.16
CA ILE A 103 14.18 -8.17 -5.74
C ILE A 103 15.49 -8.81 -5.28
N GLY A 104 16.57 -8.05 -5.19
CA GLY A 104 17.84 -8.52 -4.64
C GLY A 104 17.72 -9.09 -3.22
N VAL A 105 16.97 -8.42 -2.32
CA VAL A 105 16.67 -8.95 -0.97
C VAL A 105 15.94 -10.28 -1.06
N ILE A 106 14.92 -10.36 -1.91
CA ILE A 106 14.09 -11.56 -2.08
C ILE A 106 14.93 -12.73 -2.60
N LEU A 107 15.70 -12.50 -3.66
CA LEU A 107 16.57 -13.54 -4.25
C LEU A 107 17.66 -14.00 -3.27
N ALA A 108 18.29 -13.09 -2.53
CA ALA A 108 19.26 -13.45 -1.51
C ALA A 108 18.64 -14.33 -0.42
N GLY A 109 17.45 -13.98 0.08
CA GLY A 109 16.71 -14.82 1.03
C GLY A 109 16.33 -16.17 0.44
N THR A 110 15.93 -16.23 -0.83
CA THR A 110 15.60 -17.46 -1.56
C THR A 110 16.82 -18.37 -1.68
N VAL A 111 17.98 -17.84 -2.10
CA VAL A 111 19.22 -18.60 -2.21
C VAL A 111 19.64 -19.17 -0.86
N MET A 112 19.54 -18.36 0.20
CA MET A 112 19.83 -18.82 1.57
C MET A 112 18.89 -19.94 2.00
N THR A 113 17.59 -19.85 1.69
CA THR A 113 16.60 -20.89 1.97
C THR A 113 16.99 -22.23 1.34
N VAL A 114 17.32 -22.22 0.05
CA VAL A 114 17.76 -23.43 -0.67
C VAL A 114 19.09 -23.95 -0.10
N LEU A 115 20.03 -23.06 0.21
CA LEU A 115 21.32 -23.43 0.76
C LEU A 115 21.17 -24.09 2.14
N PHE A 116 20.40 -23.48 3.05
CA PHE A 116 20.18 -24.04 4.38
C PHE A 116 19.38 -25.34 4.36
N SER A 117 18.43 -25.51 3.43
CA SER A 117 17.76 -26.79 3.23
C SER A 117 18.77 -27.89 2.88
N LYS A 118 19.64 -27.64 1.89
CA LYS A 118 20.64 -28.64 1.44
C LYS A 118 21.74 -28.92 2.46
N LEU A 119 22.25 -27.88 3.14
CA LEU A 119 23.33 -28.04 4.12
C LEU A 119 22.83 -28.52 5.48
N GLY A 120 21.65 -28.10 5.89
CA GLY A 120 21.05 -28.42 7.20
C GLY A 120 20.16 -29.68 7.19
N GLY A 121 19.87 -30.25 6.01
CA GLY A 121 18.96 -31.38 5.89
C GLY A 121 17.51 -31.08 6.28
N ILE A 122 17.11 -29.81 6.27
CA ILE A 122 15.75 -29.40 6.62
C ILE A 122 14.85 -29.62 5.40
N PRO A 123 13.71 -30.31 5.54
CA PRO A 123 12.77 -30.50 4.43
C PRO A 123 12.37 -29.18 3.77
N MET A 124 12.26 -29.18 2.44
CA MET A 124 11.96 -27.93 1.70
C MET A 124 10.57 -27.38 2.06
N SER A 125 9.60 -28.23 2.40
CA SER A 125 8.29 -27.84 2.93
C SER A 125 8.42 -26.94 4.16
N ASP A 126 9.27 -27.32 5.12
CA ASP A 126 9.50 -26.54 6.34
C ASP A 126 10.33 -25.30 6.05
N MET A 127 11.34 -25.40 5.17
CA MET A 127 12.18 -24.28 4.76
C MET A 127 11.39 -23.15 4.08
N VAL A 128 10.40 -23.48 3.26
CA VAL A 128 9.52 -22.45 2.67
C VAL A 128 8.64 -21.80 3.75
N GLY A 129 8.19 -22.57 4.74
CA GLY A 129 7.52 -22.01 5.91
C GLY A 129 8.42 -21.06 6.70
N ILE A 130 9.69 -21.45 6.96
CA ILE A 130 10.70 -20.59 7.59
C ILE A 130 10.91 -19.31 6.78
N LEU A 131 11.03 -19.40 5.44
CA LEU A 131 11.14 -18.22 4.57
C LEU A 131 9.93 -17.30 4.68
N CYS A 132 8.71 -17.84 4.69
CA CYS A 132 7.47 -17.08 4.83
C CYS A 132 7.38 -16.39 6.19
N GLY A 133 7.77 -17.06 7.27
CA GLY A 133 7.83 -16.50 8.62
C GLY A 133 8.93 -15.44 8.75
N ALA A 134 10.15 -15.73 8.28
CA ALA A 134 11.29 -14.81 8.26
C ALA A 134 11.06 -13.54 7.42
N THR A 135 9.96 -13.46 6.68
CA THR A 135 9.58 -12.33 5.85
C THR A 135 8.15 -11.86 6.10
N THR A 136 7.51 -12.33 7.17
CA THR A 136 6.11 -12.06 7.57
C THR A 136 5.11 -12.11 6.41
N ASN A 137 5.33 -13.03 5.44
CA ASN A 137 4.57 -13.07 4.20
C ASN A 137 3.49 -14.15 4.19
N THR A 138 2.35 -13.81 4.79
CA THR A 138 1.18 -14.70 4.88
C THR A 138 0.61 -15.11 3.51
N PRO A 139 0.54 -14.24 2.47
CA PRO A 139 0.12 -14.66 1.13
C PRO A 139 1.05 -15.71 0.51
N ALA A 140 2.35 -15.57 0.71
CA ALA A 140 3.34 -16.55 0.22
C ALA A 140 3.19 -17.89 0.95
N LEU A 141 2.92 -17.88 2.25
CA LEU A 141 2.62 -19.09 3.00
C LEU A 141 1.38 -19.81 2.46
N GLY A 142 0.28 -19.06 2.23
CA GLY A 142 -0.93 -19.63 1.65
C GLY A 142 -0.70 -20.24 0.27
N ALA A 143 0.10 -19.58 -0.57
CA ALA A 143 0.49 -20.11 -1.87
C ALA A 143 1.35 -21.38 -1.74
N ALA A 144 2.30 -21.40 -0.80
CA ALA A 144 3.14 -22.56 -0.51
C ALA A 144 2.32 -23.75 -0.03
N GLN A 145 1.43 -23.56 0.93
CA GLN A 145 0.55 -24.61 1.45
C GLN A 145 -0.36 -25.18 0.36
N GLN A 146 -0.91 -24.31 -0.49
CA GLN A 146 -1.72 -24.75 -1.61
C GLN A 146 -0.91 -25.60 -2.61
N THR A 147 0.35 -25.21 -2.87
CA THR A 147 1.26 -25.97 -3.75
C THR A 147 1.58 -27.33 -3.14
N LEU A 148 1.92 -27.39 -1.84
CA LEU A 148 2.14 -28.65 -1.13
C LEU A 148 0.91 -29.58 -1.22
N LYS A 149 -0.29 -29.06 -0.93
CA LYS A 149 -1.54 -29.82 -1.05
C LYS A 149 -1.74 -30.36 -2.49
N GLN A 150 -1.40 -29.59 -3.54
CA GLN A 150 -1.49 -30.04 -4.94
C GLN A 150 -0.47 -31.12 -5.28
N MET A 151 0.70 -31.10 -4.65
CA MET A 151 1.75 -32.12 -4.82
C MET A 151 1.50 -33.38 -3.97
N GLY A 152 0.48 -33.36 -3.10
CA GLY A 152 0.17 -34.45 -2.17
C GLY A 152 1.05 -34.48 -0.93
N GLU A 153 1.78 -33.38 -0.66
CA GLU A 153 2.68 -33.24 0.48
C GLU A 153 1.99 -32.61 1.69
N PRO A 154 2.42 -32.93 2.92
CA PRO A 154 1.87 -32.33 4.15
C PRO A 154 2.14 -30.82 4.21
N ALA A 155 1.11 -30.01 4.36
CA ALA A 155 1.22 -28.54 4.45
C ALA A 155 1.39 -28.01 5.89
N SER A 156 1.19 -28.85 6.91
CA SER A 156 1.25 -28.46 8.33
C SER A 156 2.65 -28.04 8.79
N GLY A 157 3.71 -28.67 8.27
CA GLY A 157 5.08 -28.29 8.57
C GLY A 157 5.42 -26.86 8.16
N ALA A 158 4.95 -26.42 6.98
CA ALA A 158 5.12 -25.03 6.52
C ALA A 158 4.41 -24.01 7.44
N ALA A 159 3.22 -24.32 7.93
CA ALA A 159 2.51 -23.47 8.88
C ALA A 159 3.26 -23.34 10.21
N LEU A 160 3.70 -24.48 10.71
CA LEU A 160 4.39 -24.60 12.01
C LEU A 160 5.74 -23.87 12.01
N SER A 161 6.57 -24.09 10.98
CA SER A 161 7.87 -23.44 10.85
C SER A 161 7.73 -21.92 10.57
N CYS A 162 6.69 -21.51 9.87
CA CYS A 162 6.34 -20.09 9.74
C CYS A 162 5.99 -19.47 11.10
N ALA A 163 5.15 -20.13 11.90
CA ALA A 163 4.75 -19.65 13.23
C ALA A 163 5.95 -19.44 14.16
N VAL A 164 6.90 -20.37 14.14
CA VAL A 164 8.11 -20.33 14.97
C VAL A 164 9.02 -19.16 14.60
N THR A 165 9.15 -18.84 13.31
CA THR A 165 10.09 -17.83 12.81
C THR A 165 9.48 -16.43 12.70
N TYR A 166 8.16 -16.31 12.64
CA TYR A 166 7.43 -15.07 12.40
C TYR A 166 7.75 -13.92 13.38
N PRO A 167 7.81 -14.14 14.73
CA PRO A 167 8.03 -13.04 15.67
C PRO A 167 9.40 -12.37 15.53
N LEU A 168 10.40 -13.11 15.03
CA LEU A 168 11.77 -12.62 14.96
C LEU A 168 12.06 -11.77 13.72
N GLU A 169 11.19 -11.78 12.73
CA GLU A 169 11.38 -11.00 11.52
C GLU A 169 11.40 -9.49 11.83
N VAL A 170 10.40 -8.98 12.55
CA VAL A 170 10.30 -7.56 12.90
C VAL A 170 11.54 -7.10 13.66
N VAL A 171 11.97 -7.91 14.65
CA VAL A 171 13.18 -7.66 15.43
C VAL A 171 14.41 -7.69 14.54
N GLY A 172 14.52 -8.69 13.65
CA GLY A 172 15.64 -8.88 12.73
C GLY A 172 15.83 -7.71 11.77
N VAL A 173 14.75 -7.22 11.16
CA VAL A 173 14.81 -6.07 10.23
C VAL A 173 15.22 -4.79 10.97
N ILE A 174 14.64 -4.51 12.15
CA ILE A 174 14.98 -3.33 12.94
C ILE A 174 16.44 -3.40 13.41
N LEU A 175 16.89 -4.57 13.90
CA LEU A 175 18.29 -4.77 14.29
C LEU A 175 19.27 -4.59 13.13
N ALA A 176 18.91 -5.09 11.93
CA ALA A 176 19.71 -4.89 10.72
C ALA A 176 19.81 -3.41 10.35
N MET A 177 18.71 -2.68 10.38
CA MET A 177 18.72 -1.22 10.14
C MET A 177 19.54 -0.47 11.18
N LEU A 178 19.43 -0.82 12.47
CA LEU A 178 20.24 -0.24 13.55
C LEU A 178 21.73 -0.52 13.38
N LEU A 179 22.09 -1.76 13.04
CA LEU A 179 23.48 -2.16 12.77
C LEU A 179 24.06 -1.35 11.62
N VAL A 180 23.34 -1.27 10.50
CA VAL A 180 23.75 -0.53 9.31
C VAL A 180 23.90 0.96 9.65
N ARG A 181 22.93 1.54 10.35
CA ARG A 181 22.98 2.94 10.80
C ARG A 181 24.21 3.23 11.63
N LYS A 182 24.53 2.36 12.61
CA LYS A 182 25.63 2.58 13.55
C LYS A 182 27.01 2.39 12.91
N LEU A 183 27.16 1.43 12.01
CA LEU A 183 28.48 1.02 11.48
C LEU A 183 28.79 1.59 10.10
N PHE A 184 27.78 1.84 9.26
CA PHE A 184 27.99 2.10 7.84
C PHE A 184 27.39 3.40 7.33
N VAL A 185 26.46 4.04 8.05
CA VAL A 185 25.82 5.29 7.62
C VAL A 185 26.72 6.48 7.97
N ARG A 186 26.99 7.33 6.99
CA ARG A 186 27.71 8.60 7.15
C ARG A 186 26.69 9.74 7.31
N PRO A 187 27.08 10.88 7.91
CA PRO A 187 26.20 12.05 7.99
C PRO A 187 25.66 12.50 6.61
N SER A 188 26.43 12.32 5.55
CA SER A 188 26.02 12.60 4.16
C SER A 188 24.89 11.69 3.66
N ASP A 189 24.78 10.47 4.20
CA ASP A 189 23.78 9.49 3.77
C ASP A 189 22.41 9.75 4.45
N ILE A 190 22.41 10.57 5.52
CA ILE A 190 21.20 11.02 6.24
C ILE A 190 20.71 12.36 5.68
N ASN A 191 21.57 13.08 4.96
CA ASN A 191 21.17 14.33 4.32
C ASN A 191 20.06 14.02 3.32
N ILE A 192 18.93 14.60 3.62
CA ILE A 192 17.74 14.63 2.79
C ILE A 192 18.19 15.24 1.45
N HIS A 193 18.50 14.42 0.46
CA HIS A 193 18.02 14.75 -0.85
C HIS A 193 16.50 14.58 -0.69
N GLU A 194 15.83 15.68 -0.34
CA GLU A 194 14.42 15.78 -0.56
C GLU A 194 14.22 15.17 -1.95
N HIS A 195 13.71 13.95 -2.01
CA HIS A 195 13.09 13.49 -3.22
C HIS A 195 12.08 14.58 -3.44
N GLU A 196 12.45 15.45 -4.37
CA GLU A 196 11.62 16.53 -4.81
C GLU A 196 10.24 15.91 -4.98
N ASP A 197 9.42 16.04 -3.96
CA ASP A 197 8.00 15.79 -4.06
C ASP A 197 7.49 16.84 -5.04
N THR A 198 7.74 16.54 -6.34
CA THR A 198 7.34 17.36 -7.47
C THR A 198 5.83 17.56 -7.51
N ASN A 199 5.12 17.08 -6.50
CA ASN A 199 3.66 17.07 -6.42
C ASN A 199 3.09 17.67 -5.11
N GLN A 200 3.87 17.99 -4.08
CA GLN A 200 3.32 18.74 -2.95
C GLN A 200 2.96 20.16 -3.41
N THR A 201 1.71 20.53 -3.15
CA THR A 201 1.24 21.85 -3.54
C THR A 201 1.69 22.87 -2.50
N PHE A 202 2.44 23.86 -2.94
CA PHE A 202 2.83 25.03 -2.17
C PHE A 202 1.98 26.23 -2.58
N ILE A 203 1.47 26.98 -1.61
CA ILE A 203 0.62 28.14 -1.85
C ILE A 203 1.35 29.38 -1.40
N ALA A 204 1.46 30.34 -2.29
CA ALA A 204 2.04 31.64 -2.01
C ALA A 204 1.24 32.76 -2.70
N THR A 205 1.29 33.96 -2.10
CA THR A 205 0.77 35.16 -2.70
C THR A 205 1.93 35.91 -3.37
N PHE A 206 1.74 36.28 -4.62
CA PHE A 206 2.68 37.10 -5.38
C PHE A 206 2.03 38.42 -5.77
N LYS A 207 2.80 39.49 -5.65
CA LYS A 207 2.44 40.79 -6.18
C LYS A 207 3.13 41.01 -7.52
N VAL A 208 2.35 41.42 -8.53
CA VAL A 208 2.87 41.61 -9.87
C VAL A 208 3.63 42.92 -9.95
N HIS A 209 4.96 42.81 -10.01
CA HIS A 209 5.89 43.94 -10.15
C HIS A 209 6.83 43.81 -11.36
N ASN A 210 6.83 42.65 -12.04
CA ASN A 210 7.67 42.43 -13.18
C ASN A 210 7.09 43.10 -14.45
N PRO A 211 7.72 44.13 -15.01
CA PRO A 211 7.19 44.80 -16.20
C PRO A 211 7.08 43.87 -17.45
N ALA A 212 7.87 42.79 -17.50
CA ALA A 212 7.88 41.85 -18.60
C ALA A 212 6.54 41.10 -18.78
N ILE A 213 5.70 41.07 -17.75
CA ILE A 213 4.40 40.38 -17.80
C ILE A 213 3.21 41.36 -17.77
N PHE A 214 3.44 42.66 -17.70
CA PHE A 214 2.36 43.64 -17.76
C PHE A 214 1.64 43.56 -19.08
N ASN A 215 0.34 43.70 -19.05
CA ASN A 215 -0.56 43.63 -20.20
C ASN A 215 -0.52 42.32 -21.00
N LYS A 216 0.08 41.26 -20.43
CA LYS A 216 0.02 39.90 -20.97
C LYS A 216 -1.10 39.11 -20.34
N SER A 217 -1.70 38.20 -21.09
CA SER A 217 -2.67 37.25 -20.56
C SER A 217 -1.96 36.19 -19.69
N ILE A 218 -2.69 35.63 -18.72
CA ILE A 218 -2.17 34.54 -17.89
C ILE A 218 -1.67 33.35 -18.75
N LYS A 219 -2.35 33.10 -19.87
CA LYS A 219 -1.94 32.07 -20.86
C LYS A 219 -0.58 32.38 -21.48
N GLU A 220 -0.33 33.62 -21.90
CA GLU A 220 0.95 34.03 -22.43
C GLU A 220 2.06 33.93 -21.36
N VAL A 221 1.78 34.36 -20.14
CA VAL A 221 2.74 34.26 -19.03
C VAL A 221 3.05 32.79 -18.70
N ALA A 222 2.05 31.91 -18.72
CA ALA A 222 2.25 30.47 -18.50
C ALA A 222 3.06 29.80 -19.61
N LEU A 223 3.02 30.31 -20.86
CA LEU A 223 3.83 29.80 -21.96
C LEU A 223 5.29 30.27 -21.88
N LEU A 224 5.55 31.42 -21.25
CA LEU A 224 6.89 31.95 -21.00
C LEU A 224 7.58 31.30 -19.81
N SER A 225 6.83 30.59 -19.00
CA SER A 225 7.27 30.02 -17.72
C SER A 225 7.51 28.52 -17.84
N TYR A 226 8.69 28.05 -17.39
CA TYR A 226 8.97 26.62 -17.24
C TYR A 226 8.26 26.02 -16.02
N PRO A 227 8.16 26.70 -14.84
CA PRO A 227 7.42 26.21 -13.70
C PRO A 227 5.92 26.10 -13.95
N LYS A 228 5.31 25.02 -13.48
CA LYS A 228 3.86 24.85 -13.54
C LYS A 228 3.20 25.52 -12.35
N PHE A 229 2.19 26.32 -12.60
CA PHE A 229 1.43 27.00 -11.57
C PHE A 229 -0.07 27.10 -11.91
N VAL A 230 -0.87 27.31 -10.87
CA VAL A 230 -2.31 27.57 -10.99
C VAL A 230 -2.64 28.82 -10.18
N ILE A 231 -3.16 29.88 -10.81
CA ILE A 231 -3.62 31.06 -10.12
C ILE A 231 -5.04 30.77 -9.60
N SER A 232 -5.19 30.74 -8.30
CA SER A 232 -6.48 30.46 -7.62
C SER A 232 -7.34 31.72 -7.50
N ARG A 233 -6.74 32.84 -7.11
CA ARG A 233 -7.41 34.13 -6.89
C ARG A 233 -6.56 35.26 -7.43
N LEU A 234 -7.23 36.32 -7.89
CA LEU A 234 -6.64 37.59 -8.29
C LEU A 234 -7.37 38.71 -7.57
N TRP A 235 -6.65 39.50 -6.79
CA TRP A 235 -7.13 40.73 -6.16
C TRP A 235 -6.66 41.93 -6.97
N ARG A 236 -7.60 42.77 -7.36
CA ARG A 236 -7.37 44.04 -8.05
C ARG A 236 -8.32 45.09 -7.53
N GLU A 237 -7.81 46.23 -7.05
CA GLU A 237 -8.60 47.36 -6.59
C GLU A 237 -9.68 46.96 -5.56
N GLY A 238 -9.33 46.11 -4.60
CA GLY A 238 -10.24 45.65 -3.53
C GLY A 238 -11.25 44.58 -3.97
N THR A 239 -11.26 44.18 -5.24
CA THR A 239 -12.14 43.10 -5.72
C THR A 239 -11.35 41.80 -5.94
N VAL A 240 -11.96 40.68 -5.59
CA VAL A 240 -11.39 39.36 -5.86
C VAL A 240 -12.11 38.72 -7.03
N SER A 241 -11.36 37.98 -7.84
CA SER A 241 -11.90 37.23 -8.96
C SER A 241 -11.10 35.94 -9.20
N ILE A 242 -11.77 34.94 -9.80
CA ILE A 242 -11.08 33.76 -10.34
C ILE A 242 -10.65 34.12 -11.75
N PRO A 243 -9.35 34.24 -11.99
CA PRO A 243 -8.89 34.69 -13.31
C PRO A 243 -9.00 33.54 -14.33
N THR A 244 -9.50 33.85 -15.52
CA THR A 244 -9.44 32.96 -16.68
C THR A 244 -8.06 33.02 -17.34
N SER A 245 -7.75 32.09 -18.25
CA SER A 245 -6.49 32.08 -18.99
C SER A 245 -6.25 33.35 -19.84
N GLU A 246 -7.31 33.99 -20.25
CA GLU A 246 -7.29 35.22 -21.09
C GLU A 246 -7.23 36.51 -20.27
N LYS A 247 -7.28 36.40 -18.92
CA LYS A 247 -7.21 37.58 -18.04
C LYS A 247 -5.84 38.23 -18.15
N ILE A 248 -5.84 39.51 -18.43
CA ILE A 248 -4.64 40.33 -18.55
C ILE A 248 -4.15 40.75 -17.18
N LEU A 249 -2.86 40.53 -16.91
CA LEU A 249 -2.19 40.94 -15.66
C LEU A 249 -1.82 42.44 -15.76
N LYS A 250 -2.00 43.12 -14.60
CA LYS A 250 -1.63 44.54 -14.45
C LYS A 250 -0.65 44.67 -13.29
N GLU A 251 0.03 45.80 -13.26
CA GLU A 251 0.87 46.19 -12.12
C GLU A 251 0.07 46.19 -10.82
N ASN A 252 0.67 45.75 -9.73
CA ASN A 252 0.09 45.64 -8.37
C ASN A 252 -1.07 44.62 -8.23
N ASP A 253 -1.34 43.78 -9.24
CA ASP A 253 -2.23 42.62 -9.04
C ASP A 253 -1.64 41.70 -7.97
N ARG A 254 -2.48 41.24 -7.04
CA ARG A 254 -2.09 40.20 -6.08
C ARG A 254 -2.66 38.85 -6.52
N LEU A 255 -1.79 37.85 -6.60
CA LEU A 255 -2.13 36.53 -7.14
C LEU A 255 -1.92 35.48 -6.06
N LEU A 256 -2.96 34.72 -5.72
CA LEU A 256 -2.80 33.49 -4.94
C LEU A 256 -2.46 32.36 -5.90
N VAL A 257 -1.23 31.90 -5.82
CA VAL A 257 -0.66 30.92 -6.74
C VAL A 257 -0.43 29.60 -6.02
N ILE A 258 -0.83 28.53 -6.66
CA ILE A 258 -0.56 27.16 -6.22
C ILE A 258 0.47 26.58 -7.17
N THR A 259 1.58 26.14 -6.63
CA THR A 259 2.74 25.62 -7.36
C THR A 259 3.39 24.50 -6.56
N THR A 260 4.63 24.17 -6.82
CA THR A 260 5.47 23.34 -5.96
C THR A 260 6.43 24.23 -5.17
N GLU A 261 6.89 23.79 -4.00
CA GLU A 261 7.85 24.56 -3.18
C GLU A 261 9.13 24.87 -3.96
N LYS A 262 9.59 23.95 -4.79
CA LYS A 262 10.72 24.11 -5.69
C LYS A 262 10.55 25.22 -6.71
N ASP A 263 9.34 25.37 -7.24
CA ASP A 263 9.04 26.31 -8.31
C ASP A 263 8.76 27.73 -7.76
N ALA A 264 8.44 27.87 -6.49
CA ALA A 264 8.11 29.15 -5.87
C ALA A 264 9.20 30.24 -6.04
N PRO A 265 10.51 29.98 -5.88
CA PRO A 265 11.55 30.97 -6.13
C PRO A 265 11.56 31.46 -7.60
N SER A 266 11.35 30.57 -8.57
CA SER A 266 11.28 30.92 -9.99
C SER A 266 10.06 31.77 -10.29
N LEU A 267 8.94 31.53 -9.60
CA LEU A 267 7.73 32.34 -9.73
C LEU A 267 7.87 33.71 -9.05
N THR A 268 8.68 33.84 -8.01
CA THR A 268 9.06 35.14 -7.45
C THR A 268 9.78 36.00 -8.49
N ILE A 269 10.69 35.42 -9.25
CA ILE A 269 11.36 36.14 -10.36
C ILE A 269 10.35 36.49 -11.47
N LEU A 270 9.41 35.59 -11.76
CA LEU A 270 8.41 35.80 -12.82
C LEU A 270 7.41 36.91 -12.47
N PHE A 271 6.84 36.88 -11.28
CA PHE A 271 5.77 37.80 -10.86
C PHE A 271 6.32 39.10 -10.23
N GLY A 272 7.41 39.02 -9.47
CA GLY A 272 8.08 40.15 -8.84
C GLY A 272 8.31 39.98 -7.35
N GLU A 273 7.27 40.01 -6.51
CA GLU A 273 7.40 39.95 -5.06
C GLU A 273 6.52 38.85 -4.45
N GLN A 274 7.11 38.02 -3.59
CA GLN A 274 6.34 37.04 -2.80
C GLN A 274 6.01 37.65 -1.44
N GLU A 275 4.75 37.64 -1.05
CA GLU A 275 4.30 38.09 0.27
C GLU A 275 4.59 37.04 1.35
N ASN A 276 4.99 37.50 2.56
CA ASN A 276 5.40 36.65 3.69
C ASN A 276 4.25 35.98 4.43
N GLN A 277 3.11 35.72 3.79
CA GLN A 277 1.98 35.04 4.41
C GLN A 277 2.07 33.53 4.16
N ASP A 278 2.10 32.76 5.26
CA ASP A 278 2.11 31.31 5.19
C ASP A 278 0.70 30.75 4.97
N TRP A 279 0.44 30.28 3.76
CA TRP A 279 -0.81 29.68 3.33
C TRP A 279 -0.81 28.14 3.38
N ASN A 280 0.23 27.53 3.93
CA ASN A 280 0.42 26.07 3.90
C ASN A 280 0.03 25.38 5.21
N LYS A 281 -0.48 26.14 6.20
CA LYS A 281 -1.00 25.62 7.47
C LYS A 281 -2.28 24.82 7.25
N GLU A 282 -2.48 23.76 8.06
CA GLU A 282 -3.65 22.88 7.95
C GLU A 282 -4.97 23.56 8.33
N ASP A 283 -4.95 24.53 9.24
CA ASP A 283 -6.14 25.17 9.87
C ASP A 283 -6.59 26.48 9.22
N ILE A 284 -6.22 26.74 7.96
CA ILE A 284 -6.63 27.99 7.29
C ILE A 284 -8.13 27.95 6.94
N ASP A 285 -8.89 28.87 7.51
CA ASP A 285 -10.28 29.11 7.09
C ASP A 285 -10.31 29.89 5.76
N TRP A 286 -10.35 29.14 4.66
CA TRP A 286 -10.40 29.69 3.31
C TRP A 286 -11.64 30.51 3.02
N ASN A 287 -12.72 30.35 3.79
CA ASN A 287 -13.96 31.11 3.62
C ASN A 287 -13.92 32.45 4.36
N ALA A 288 -13.06 32.57 5.38
CA ALA A 288 -12.85 33.83 6.09
C ALA A 288 -11.96 34.81 5.31
N ILE A 289 -11.18 34.34 4.34
CA ILE A 289 -10.27 35.17 3.53
C ILE A 289 -11.05 36.05 2.56
N ASP A 290 -12.21 35.58 2.10
CA ASP A 290 -13.02 36.29 1.11
C ASP A 290 -14.48 35.85 1.20
N SER A 291 -15.36 36.83 1.43
CA SER A 291 -16.81 36.60 1.53
C SER A 291 -17.50 36.35 0.17
N GLN A 292 -16.83 36.63 -0.96
CA GLN A 292 -17.39 36.49 -2.31
C GLN A 292 -17.16 35.10 -2.90
N LEU A 293 -16.07 34.41 -2.50
CA LEU A 293 -15.70 33.11 -3.00
C LEU A 293 -15.60 32.09 -1.88
N ILE A 294 -16.34 31.02 -2.00
CA ILE A 294 -16.26 29.89 -1.07
C ILE A 294 -15.34 28.80 -1.59
N SER A 295 -14.72 28.08 -0.67
CA SER A 295 -13.94 26.87 -0.96
C SER A 295 -14.71 25.64 -0.47
N LYS A 296 -14.89 24.67 -1.35
CA LYS A 296 -15.60 23.43 -1.03
C LYS A 296 -14.86 22.20 -1.56
N HIS A 297 -14.91 21.12 -0.80
CA HIS A 297 -14.41 19.84 -1.25
C HIS A 297 -15.49 19.06 -1.97
N ILE A 298 -15.22 18.66 -3.22
CA ILE A 298 -16.11 17.85 -4.05
C ILE A 298 -15.44 16.52 -4.34
N VAL A 299 -16.15 15.42 -4.14
CA VAL A 299 -15.67 14.08 -4.47
C VAL A 299 -16.20 13.67 -5.82
N ILE A 300 -15.30 13.22 -6.72
CA ILE A 300 -15.72 12.67 -8.01
C ILE A 300 -16.46 11.35 -7.77
N SER A 301 -17.75 11.35 -8.03
CA SER A 301 -18.61 10.17 -7.87
C SER A 301 -19.31 9.74 -9.16
N ARG A 302 -19.18 10.52 -10.26
CA ARG A 302 -19.73 10.15 -11.56
C ARG A 302 -18.77 9.30 -12.37
N PRO A 303 -19.16 8.08 -12.79
CA PRO A 303 -18.32 7.19 -13.61
C PRO A 303 -17.84 7.82 -14.92
N GLU A 304 -18.64 8.71 -15.52
CA GLU A 304 -18.34 9.36 -16.79
C GLU A 304 -17.14 10.32 -16.70
N ILE A 305 -16.76 10.74 -15.49
CA ILE A 305 -15.61 11.63 -15.25
C ILE A 305 -14.32 10.83 -15.09
N ASN A 306 -14.44 9.56 -14.75
CA ASN A 306 -13.28 8.69 -14.56
C ASN A 306 -12.46 8.56 -15.83
N GLY A 307 -11.15 8.81 -15.74
CA GLY A 307 -10.22 8.75 -16.87
C GLY A 307 -10.17 10.01 -17.75
N LYS A 308 -11.03 11.02 -17.53
CA LYS A 308 -10.99 12.29 -18.27
C LYS A 308 -9.88 13.20 -17.77
N LYS A 309 -9.28 13.97 -18.68
CA LYS A 309 -8.34 15.02 -18.29
C LYS A 309 -9.11 16.21 -17.68
N LEU A 310 -8.60 16.77 -16.58
CA LEU A 310 -9.21 17.92 -15.91
C LEU A 310 -9.50 19.08 -16.87
N GLY A 311 -8.55 19.42 -17.74
CA GLY A 311 -8.71 20.49 -18.73
C GLY A 311 -9.81 20.23 -19.75
N SER A 312 -10.14 18.97 -20.07
CA SER A 312 -11.20 18.64 -21.02
C SER A 312 -12.61 18.97 -20.51
N LEU A 313 -12.77 19.05 -19.18
CA LEU A 313 -14.05 19.40 -18.55
C LEU A 313 -14.37 20.92 -18.61
N ARG A 314 -13.38 21.76 -18.93
CA ARG A 314 -13.50 23.22 -19.07
C ARG A 314 -14.23 23.90 -17.91
N LEU A 315 -14.16 23.36 -16.68
CA LEU A 315 -14.95 23.78 -15.52
C LEU A 315 -14.71 25.26 -15.18
N ARG A 316 -13.47 25.74 -15.32
CA ARG A 316 -13.13 27.16 -15.13
C ARG A 316 -13.92 28.07 -16.08
N ASN A 317 -13.93 27.76 -17.36
CA ASN A 317 -14.55 28.60 -18.39
C ASN A 317 -16.08 28.48 -18.40
N SER A 318 -16.62 27.29 -18.07
CA SER A 318 -18.06 27.04 -18.13
C SER A 318 -18.80 27.45 -16.88
N TYR A 319 -18.14 27.40 -15.72
CA TYR A 319 -18.78 27.64 -14.42
C TYR A 319 -18.12 28.75 -13.59
N GLY A 320 -17.01 29.34 -14.04
CA GLY A 320 -16.32 30.38 -13.28
C GLY A 320 -15.69 29.89 -11.99
N ILE A 321 -15.35 28.59 -11.91
CA ILE A 321 -14.72 27.98 -10.72
C ILE A 321 -13.24 27.67 -10.98
N ASN A 322 -12.48 27.58 -9.90
CA ASN A 322 -11.12 27.06 -9.96
C ASN A 322 -10.99 25.78 -9.14
N ILE A 323 -10.21 24.83 -9.65
CA ILE A 323 -9.80 23.66 -8.89
C ILE A 323 -8.36 23.90 -8.47
N SER A 324 -8.17 24.02 -7.17
CA SER A 324 -6.87 24.37 -6.57
C SER A 324 -6.00 23.13 -6.32
N ARG A 325 -6.61 22.06 -5.84
CA ARG A 325 -5.91 20.81 -5.48
C ARG A 325 -6.77 19.60 -5.79
N VAL A 326 -6.11 18.48 -6.00
CA VAL A 326 -6.75 17.15 -6.08
C VAL A 326 -6.10 16.25 -5.06
N MET A 327 -6.89 15.71 -4.13
CA MET A 327 -6.45 14.72 -3.15
C MET A 327 -6.81 13.33 -3.67
N ARG A 328 -5.83 12.48 -3.86
CA ARG A 328 -5.98 11.07 -4.29
C ARG A 328 -5.29 10.17 -3.30
N SER A 329 -6.04 9.31 -2.61
CA SER A 329 -5.47 8.33 -1.65
C SER A 329 -4.50 8.93 -0.63
N GLY A 330 -4.78 10.17 -0.17
CA GLY A 330 -3.93 10.89 0.80
C GLY A 330 -2.81 11.73 0.19
N VAL A 331 -2.56 11.65 -1.13
CA VAL A 331 -1.55 12.45 -1.83
C VAL A 331 -2.20 13.68 -2.45
N GLN A 332 -1.60 14.85 -2.23
CA GLN A 332 -2.02 16.10 -2.88
C GLN A 332 -1.38 16.21 -4.26
N LEU A 333 -2.20 16.42 -5.27
CA LEU A 333 -1.79 16.59 -6.66
C LEU A 333 -2.12 18.01 -7.13
N LEU A 334 -1.22 18.59 -7.91
CA LEU A 334 -1.45 19.87 -8.57
C LEU A 334 -2.54 19.72 -9.65
N ALA A 335 -3.56 20.56 -9.62
CA ALA A 335 -4.71 20.51 -10.53
C ALA A 335 -4.37 21.06 -11.94
N THR A 336 -3.41 20.44 -12.61
CA THR A 336 -3.03 20.82 -13.98
C THR A 336 -4.06 20.36 -15.01
N PRO A 337 -4.21 21.03 -16.16
CA PRO A 337 -5.15 20.61 -17.21
C PRO A 337 -4.92 19.19 -17.74
N GLY A 338 -3.68 18.69 -17.66
CA GLY A 338 -3.31 17.34 -18.10
C GLY A 338 -3.58 16.24 -17.07
N LEU A 339 -3.98 16.58 -15.85
CA LEU A 339 -4.25 15.61 -14.79
C LEU A 339 -5.46 14.74 -15.16
N ILE A 340 -5.28 13.44 -15.16
CA ILE A 340 -6.36 12.47 -15.37
C ILE A 340 -7.08 12.26 -14.05
N LEU A 341 -8.38 12.57 -14.03
CA LEU A 341 -9.26 12.42 -12.88
C LEU A 341 -9.68 10.95 -12.67
N GLN A 342 -9.87 10.59 -11.41
CA GLN A 342 -10.33 9.25 -11.01
C GLN A 342 -11.52 9.36 -10.08
N LEU A 343 -12.38 8.32 -10.07
CA LEU A 343 -13.42 8.18 -9.06
C LEU A 343 -12.79 8.19 -7.67
N GLY A 344 -13.42 8.92 -6.75
CA GLY A 344 -12.92 9.08 -5.39
C GLY A 344 -11.89 10.20 -5.23
N ASP A 345 -11.40 10.83 -6.30
CA ASP A 345 -10.60 12.04 -6.19
C ASP A 345 -11.39 13.12 -5.45
N ARG A 346 -10.75 13.75 -4.48
CA ARG A 346 -11.31 14.87 -3.72
C ARG A 346 -10.73 16.17 -4.25
N LEU A 347 -11.57 16.96 -4.91
CA LEU A 347 -11.18 18.23 -5.50
C LEU A 347 -11.48 19.38 -4.54
N THR A 348 -10.52 20.26 -4.34
CA THR A 348 -10.76 21.55 -3.67
C THR A 348 -11.17 22.56 -4.73
N VAL A 349 -12.45 22.92 -4.72
CA VAL A 349 -13.08 23.81 -5.69
C VAL A 349 -13.32 25.17 -5.05
N VAL A 350 -12.93 26.24 -5.73
CA VAL A 350 -13.10 27.63 -5.30
C VAL A 350 -13.99 28.36 -6.31
N GLY A 351 -15.02 29.03 -5.82
CA GLY A 351 -15.96 29.76 -6.67
C GLY A 351 -17.12 30.34 -5.90
N GLU A 352 -18.05 30.98 -6.64
CA GLU A 352 -19.33 31.39 -6.08
C GLU A 352 -20.16 30.17 -5.68
N ALA A 353 -20.96 30.27 -4.61
CA ALA A 353 -21.77 29.16 -4.06
C ALA A 353 -22.61 28.47 -5.14
N LYS A 354 -23.32 29.25 -5.98
CA LYS A 354 -24.17 28.74 -7.05
C LYS A 354 -23.38 28.02 -8.16
N ALA A 355 -22.20 28.51 -8.48
CA ALA A 355 -21.30 27.88 -9.46
C ALA A 355 -20.78 26.53 -8.95
N ILE A 356 -20.43 26.45 -7.67
CA ILE A 356 -19.98 25.21 -7.03
C ILE A 356 -21.10 24.16 -7.01
N GLU A 357 -22.34 24.54 -6.71
CA GLU A 357 -23.50 23.63 -6.78
C GLU A 357 -23.69 23.03 -8.18
N ASN A 358 -23.50 23.85 -9.23
CA ASN A 358 -23.59 23.36 -10.61
C ASN A 358 -22.45 22.37 -10.93
N VAL A 359 -21.24 22.64 -10.45
CA VAL A 359 -20.09 21.74 -10.60
C VAL A 359 -20.26 20.44 -9.82
N GLU A 360 -20.89 20.51 -8.64
CA GLU A 360 -21.27 19.29 -7.89
C GLU A 360 -22.19 18.37 -8.71
N LYS A 361 -23.13 18.92 -9.45
CA LYS A 361 -23.99 18.14 -10.34
C LYS A 361 -23.20 17.48 -11.48
N VAL A 362 -22.16 18.13 -11.96
CA VAL A 362 -21.31 17.59 -13.04
C VAL A 362 -20.35 16.50 -12.51
N LEU A 363 -19.71 16.75 -11.38
CA LEU A 363 -18.72 15.84 -10.80
C LEU A 363 -19.34 14.73 -9.94
N GLY A 364 -20.54 14.98 -9.41
CA GLY A 364 -21.35 14.06 -8.64
C GLY A 364 -21.45 14.40 -7.16
N ASN A 365 -20.38 14.56 -6.44
CA ASN A 365 -20.28 14.80 -4.98
C ASN A 365 -21.20 13.90 -4.11
N ALA A 366 -21.61 12.74 -4.62
CA ALA A 366 -22.46 11.80 -3.93
C ALA A 366 -21.60 10.90 -3.01
N VAL A 367 -21.15 11.46 -1.89
CA VAL A 367 -20.38 10.72 -0.87
C VAL A 367 -21.18 9.49 -0.37
N LYS A 368 -22.50 9.53 -0.41
CA LYS A 368 -23.36 8.39 -0.06
C LYS A 368 -23.28 7.26 -1.09
N THR A 369 -23.28 7.55 -2.39
CA THR A 369 -23.18 6.52 -3.45
C THR A 369 -21.80 5.88 -3.52
N LEU A 370 -20.76 6.59 -3.08
CA LEU A 370 -19.41 6.04 -2.94
C LEU A 370 -19.22 5.24 -1.65
N LYS A 371 -20.18 5.29 -0.71
CA LYS A 371 -20.12 4.51 0.54
C LYS A 371 -20.58 3.08 0.36
N ASP A 372 -21.39 2.78 -0.65
CA ASP A 372 -21.88 1.44 -0.89
C ASP A 372 -20.88 0.67 -1.76
N PRO A 373 -20.15 -0.32 -1.18
CA PRO A 373 -19.20 -1.12 -1.94
C PRO A 373 -19.94 -2.00 -2.96
N ASN A 374 -19.43 -2.09 -4.18
CA ASN A 374 -19.97 -3.00 -5.18
C ASN A 374 -19.48 -4.43 -4.91
N LEU A 375 -20.18 -5.14 -4.01
CA LEU A 375 -19.84 -6.51 -3.65
C LEU A 375 -19.90 -7.46 -4.85
N ALA A 376 -20.81 -7.25 -5.80
CA ALA A 376 -20.90 -8.09 -6.99
C ALA A 376 -19.61 -8.03 -7.82
N ALA A 377 -19.01 -6.85 -7.98
CA ALA A 377 -17.75 -6.69 -8.69
C ALA A 377 -16.59 -7.42 -7.99
N ILE A 378 -16.58 -7.40 -6.65
CA ILE A 378 -15.57 -8.13 -5.85
C ILE A 378 -15.69 -9.64 -6.09
N PHE A 379 -16.90 -10.21 -5.97
CA PHE A 379 -17.09 -11.64 -6.15
C PHE A 379 -16.85 -12.09 -7.60
N ILE A 380 -17.22 -11.28 -8.61
CA ILE A 380 -16.86 -11.54 -10.01
C ILE A 380 -15.34 -11.58 -10.17
N GLY A 381 -14.63 -10.62 -9.60
CA GLY A 381 -13.17 -10.59 -9.63
C GLY A 381 -12.53 -11.79 -8.94
N ILE A 382 -13.07 -12.24 -7.81
CA ILE A 382 -12.65 -13.48 -7.12
C ILE A 382 -12.84 -14.68 -8.03
N VAL A 383 -14.01 -14.82 -8.67
CA VAL A 383 -14.28 -15.94 -9.61
C VAL A 383 -13.30 -15.92 -10.77
N LEU A 384 -13.05 -14.76 -11.38
CA LEU A 384 -12.04 -14.62 -12.45
C LEU A 384 -10.63 -15.00 -11.96
N GLY A 385 -10.29 -14.60 -10.73
CA GLY A 385 -9.04 -14.97 -10.08
C GLY A 385 -8.90 -16.47 -9.88
N LEU A 386 -9.95 -17.13 -9.41
CA LEU A 386 -9.96 -18.58 -9.22
C LEU A 386 -9.90 -19.34 -10.55
N ILE A 387 -10.57 -18.86 -11.59
CA ILE A 387 -10.46 -19.41 -12.94
C ILE A 387 -9.01 -19.29 -13.42
N LEU A 388 -8.41 -18.11 -13.35
CA LEU A 388 -7.01 -17.90 -13.74
C LEU A 388 -6.06 -18.78 -12.91
N GLY A 389 -6.30 -18.88 -11.60
CA GLY A 389 -5.52 -19.71 -10.68
C GLY A 389 -5.60 -21.20 -10.96
N SER A 390 -6.69 -21.65 -11.59
CA SER A 390 -6.93 -23.05 -11.92
C SER A 390 -6.35 -23.49 -13.27
N ILE A 391 -5.89 -22.55 -14.11
CA ILE A 391 -5.34 -22.85 -15.43
C ILE A 391 -4.02 -23.63 -15.26
N PRO A 392 -3.93 -24.86 -15.80
CA PRO A 392 -2.69 -25.62 -15.76
C PRO A 392 -1.69 -25.07 -16.81
N ILE A 393 -0.50 -24.68 -16.36
CA ILE A 393 0.59 -24.17 -17.20
C ILE A 393 1.65 -25.28 -17.30
N ALA A 394 1.84 -25.83 -18.49
CA ALA A 394 2.91 -26.78 -18.73
C ALA A 394 4.26 -26.06 -18.85
N ILE A 395 5.20 -26.34 -17.96
CA ILE A 395 6.56 -25.81 -18.01
C ILE A 395 7.49 -26.95 -18.45
N PRO A 396 8.32 -26.77 -19.50
CA PRO A 396 9.29 -27.77 -19.91
C PRO A 396 10.24 -28.14 -18.77
N GLY A 397 10.35 -29.43 -18.47
CA GLY A 397 11.20 -29.93 -17.38
C GLY A 397 10.49 -30.19 -16.05
N ILE A 398 9.22 -29.84 -15.91
CA ILE A 398 8.38 -30.16 -14.74
C ILE A 398 7.33 -31.19 -15.15
N SER A 399 7.27 -32.31 -14.42
CA SER A 399 6.40 -33.46 -14.75
C SER A 399 4.90 -33.17 -14.48
N THR A 400 4.60 -32.21 -13.59
CA THR A 400 3.21 -31.81 -13.26
C THR A 400 2.93 -30.38 -13.72
N PRO A 401 1.74 -30.09 -14.32
CA PRO A 401 1.41 -28.75 -14.74
C PRO A 401 1.27 -27.81 -13.53
N VAL A 402 1.91 -26.66 -13.62
CA VAL A 402 1.94 -25.62 -12.60
C VAL A 402 0.64 -24.82 -12.64
N LYS A 403 0.04 -24.54 -11.48
CA LYS A 403 -1.14 -23.69 -11.33
C LYS A 403 -0.82 -22.53 -10.39
N LEU A 404 -1.32 -21.34 -10.68
CA LEU A 404 -1.18 -20.20 -9.76
C LEU A 404 -1.93 -20.40 -8.42
N GLY A 405 -2.93 -21.29 -8.40
CA GLY A 405 -3.65 -21.70 -7.21
C GLY A 405 -4.58 -20.63 -6.63
N LEU A 406 -5.05 -20.89 -5.39
CA LEU A 406 -6.02 -20.05 -4.69
C LEU A 406 -5.44 -18.68 -4.26
N ALA A 407 -4.12 -18.53 -4.17
CA ALA A 407 -3.49 -17.27 -3.83
C ALA A 407 -3.00 -16.49 -5.06
N GLY A 408 -2.30 -17.17 -6.00
CA GLY A 408 -1.67 -16.52 -7.14
C GLY A 408 -2.67 -15.97 -8.16
N GLY A 409 -3.73 -16.72 -8.50
CA GLY A 409 -4.74 -16.25 -9.45
C GLY A 409 -5.48 -15.00 -8.97
N PRO A 410 -6.09 -15.02 -7.77
CA PRO A 410 -6.80 -13.87 -7.23
C PRO A 410 -5.95 -12.61 -7.05
N ILE A 411 -4.68 -12.73 -6.62
CA ILE A 411 -3.81 -11.56 -6.48
C ILE A 411 -3.50 -10.92 -7.83
N VAL A 412 -3.25 -11.73 -8.88
CA VAL A 412 -2.99 -11.23 -10.24
C VAL A 412 -4.21 -10.50 -10.79
N VAL A 413 -5.40 -11.11 -10.70
CA VAL A 413 -6.65 -10.48 -11.17
C VAL A 413 -6.95 -9.24 -10.35
N GLY A 414 -6.75 -9.26 -9.03
CA GLY A 414 -6.90 -8.09 -8.16
C GLY A 414 -5.99 -6.93 -8.60
N ILE A 415 -4.71 -7.18 -8.89
CA ILE A 415 -3.76 -6.18 -9.41
C ILE A 415 -4.23 -5.61 -10.75
N LEU A 416 -4.64 -6.47 -11.69
CA LEU A 416 -5.10 -6.05 -13.02
C LEU A 416 -6.38 -5.21 -12.92
N ILE A 417 -7.34 -5.64 -12.13
CA ILE A 417 -8.59 -4.91 -11.92
C ILE A 417 -8.33 -3.59 -11.18
N GLY A 418 -7.49 -3.60 -10.15
CA GLY A 418 -7.09 -2.38 -9.42
C GLY A 418 -6.41 -1.35 -10.32
N CYS A 419 -5.59 -1.79 -11.28
CA CYS A 419 -4.87 -0.92 -12.20
C CYS A 419 -5.73 -0.47 -13.40
N PHE A 420 -6.40 -1.40 -14.05
CA PHE A 420 -7.08 -1.17 -15.33
C PHE A 420 -8.60 -1.05 -15.21
N GLY A 421 -9.21 -1.52 -14.12
CA GLY A 421 -10.66 -1.45 -13.92
C GLY A 421 -11.27 -0.08 -14.18
N PRO A 422 -10.67 1.02 -13.67
CA PRO A 422 -11.16 2.37 -13.96
C PRO A 422 -11.19 2.74 -15.45
N ARG A 423 -10.30 2.17 -16.29
CA ARG A 423 -10.28 2.42 -17.74
C ARG A 423 -11.41 1.73 -18.49
N PHE A 424 -11.88 0.59 -17.97
CA PHE A 424 -12.95 -0.20 -18.55
C PHE A 424 -14.32 0.10 -17.93
N HIS A 425 -14.43 1.23 -17.20
CA HIS A 425 -15.64 1.63 -16.48
C HIS A 425 -16.17 0.55 -15.50
N LEU A 426 -15.33 -0.41 -15.13
CA LEU A 426 -15.64 -1.33 -14.07
C LEU A 426 -15.70 -0.54 -12.76
N ILE A 427 -16.89 -0.49 -12.17
CA ILE A 427 -17.08 0.15 -10.86
C ILE A 427 -16.50 -0.79 -9.81
N THR A 428 -15.18 -0.78 -9.72
CA THR A 428 -14.41 -1.51 -8.69
C THR A 428 -14.14 -0.64 -7.47
N TYR A 429 -14.78 0.54 -7.41
CA TYR A 429 -14.59 1.45 -6.30
C TYR A 429 -15.23 0.83 -5.05
N THR A 430 -14.36 0.37 -4.19
CA THR A 430 -14.66 0.14 -2.78
C THR A 430 -14.04 1.28 -1.97
N THR A 431 -14.76 1.77 -0.97
CA THR A 431 -14.15 2.73 -0.04
C THR A 431 -12.92 2.08 0.59
N ARG A 432 -11.88 2.86 0.85
CA ARG A 432 -10.69 2.37 1.54
C ARG A 432 -11.05 1.59 2.82
N SER A 433 -12.06 2.05 3.55
CA SER A 433 -12.55 1.38 4.76
C SER A 433 -13.17 0.01 4.47
N ALA A 434 -13.95 -0.12 3.38
CA ALA A 434 -14.55 -1.40 3.00
C ALA A 434 -13.49 -2.41 2.55
N ASN A 435 -12.50 -1.99 1.75
CA ASN A 435 -11.36 -2.83 1.37
C ASN A 435 -10.57 -3.30 2.59
N LEU A 436 -10.24 -2.39 3.50
CA LEU A 436 -9.51 -2.75 4.73
C LEU A 436 -10.32 -3.71 5.60
N MET A 437 -11.64 -3.54 5.66
CA MET A 437 -12.54 -4.43 6.41
C MET A 437 -12.58 -5.83 5.78
N LEU A 438 -12.83 -5.95 4.47
CA LEU A 438 -12.88 -7.23 3.78
C LEU A 438 -11.54 -7.96 3.82
N ARG A 439 -10.45 -7.24 3.58
CA ARG A 439 -9.09 -7.75 3.74
C ARG A 439 -8.84 -8.23 5.16
N GLY A 440 -9.27 -7.45 6.17
CA GLY A 440 -9.14 -7.78 7.59
C GLY A 440 -9.91 -9.04 7.96
N ILE A 441 -11.15 -9.19 7.49
CA ILE A 441 -11.99 -10.39 7.69
C ILE A 441 -11.30 -11.61 7.05
N GLY A 442 -10.91 -11.51 5.77
CA GLY A 442 -10.24 -12.60 5.07
C GLY A 442 -8.95 -13.04 5.76
N LEU A 443 -8.09 -12.08 6.12
CA LEU A 443 -6.84 -12.36 6.82
C LEU A 443 -7.06 -12.96 8.21
N SER A 444 -8.00 -12.42 8.99
CA SER A 444 -8.28 -12.95 10.33
C SER A 444 -8.82 -14.37 10.28
N LEU A 445 -9.73 -14.65 9.34
CA LEU A 445 -10.29 -15.99 9.16
C LEU A 445 -9.20 -16.98 8.74
N TYR A 446 -8.36 -16.62 7.78
CA TYR A 446 -7.23 -17.44 7.33
C TYR A 446 -6.25 -17.72 8.48
N LEU A 447 -5.84 -16.68 9.23
CA LEU A 447 -4.89 -16.82 10.34
C LEU A 447 -5.46 -17.63 11.52
N ALA A 448 -6.77 -17.51 11.79
CA ALA A 448 -7.42 -18.29 12.84
C ALA A 448 -7.41 -19.79 12.50
N CYS A 449 -7.75 -20.15 11.27
CA CYS A 449 -7.74 -21.53 10.78
C CYS A 449 -6.32 -22.10 10.79
N LEU A 450 -5.37 -21.35 10.25
CA LEU A 450 -3.96 -21.73 10.19
C LEU A 450 -3.36 -21.94 11.59
N GLY A 451 -3.68 -21.04 12.53
CA GLY A 451 -3.22 -21.14 13.90
C GLY A 451 -3.81 -22.33 14.63
N LEU A 452 -5.09 -22.60 14.43
CA LEU A 452 -5.78 -23.72 15.04
C LEU A 452 -5.19 -25.06 14.58
N ASP A 453 -4.91 -25.20 13.28
CA ASP A 453 -4.28 -26.38 12.69
C ASP A 453 -2.85 -26.60 13.21
N ALA A 454 -2.04 -25.54 13.23
CA ALA A 454 -0.65 -25.60 13.71
C ALA A 454 -0.53 -25.82 15.23
N GLY A 455 -1.56 -25.43 16.00
CA GLY A 455 -1.49 -25.30 17.45
C GLY A 455 -1.26 -26.63 18.18
N ALA A 456 -1.77 -27.73 17.66
CA ALA A 456 -1.66 -29.05 18.29
C ALA A 456 -0.20 -29.48 18.51
N HIS A 457 0.73 -29.09 17.62
CA HIS A 457 2.13 -29.51 17.64
C HIS A 457 3.12 -28.35 17.89
N PHE A 458 2.65 -27.12 18.03
CA PHE A 458 3.50 -25.93 18.07
C PHE A 458 4.49 -25.96 19.25
N PHE A 459 4.01 -26.09 20.46
CA PHE A 459 4.87 -26.05 21.67
C PHE A 459 5.83 -27.23 21.73
N GLU A 460 5.39 -28.40 21.32
CA GLU A 460 6.26 -29.57 21.23
C GLU A 460 7.42 -29.33 20.26
N THR A 461 7.14 -28.73 19.10
CA THR A 461 8.16 -28.43 18.07
C THR A 461 9.12 -27.32 18.51
N VAL A 462 8.61 -26.26 19.12
CA VAL A 462 9.46 -25.15 19.62
C VAL A 462 10.44 -25.62 20.68
N MET A 463 10.03 -26.56 21.53
CA MET A 463 10.87 -27.10 22.59
C MET A 463 11.88 -28.14 22.11
N ARG A 464 11.79 -28.62 20.87
CA ARG A 464 12.77 -29.52 20.26
C ARG A 464 13.98 -28.75 19.72
N PRO A 465 15.14 -29.42 19.55
CA PRO A 465 16.32 -28.80 18.92
C PRO A 465 16.05 -28.24 17.53
N GLU A 466 15.14 -28.84 16.75
CA GLU A 466 14.73 -28.41 15.42
C GLU A 466 14.10 -27.00 15.46
N GLY A 467 13.28 -26.70 16.47
CA GLY A 467 12.68 -25.37 16.66
C GLY A 467 13.74 -24.27 16.85
N ALA A 468 14.77 -24.55 17.64
CA ALA A 468 15.89 -23.62 17.83
C ALA A 468 16.68 -23.40 16.52
N ILE A 469 16.86 -24.44 15.71
CA ILE A 469 17.49 -24.35 14.38
C ILE A 469 16.63 -23.49 13.45
N TRP A 470 15.31 -23.70 13.41
CA TRP A 470 14.39 -22.91 12.59
C TRP A 470 14.43 -21.42 12.97
N ILE A 471 14.47 -21.12 14.27
CA ILE A 471 14.63 -19.75 14.78
C ILE A 471 15.93 -19.12 14.27
N ALA A 472 17.05 -19.81 14.39
CA ALA A 472 18.36 -19.31 13.97
C ALA A 472 18.43 -19.12 12.44
N VAL A 473 17.93 -20.09 11.67
CA VAL A 473 17.86 -20.04 10.22
C VAL A 473 16.92 -18.92 9.74
N GLY A 474 15.74 -18.80 10.36
CA GLY A 474 14.79 -17.74 10.04
C GLY A 474 15.37 -16.35 10.31
N PHE A 475 16.03 -16.17 11.45
CA PHE A 475 16.73 -14.90 11.76
C PHE A 475 17.83 -14.61 10.74
N ALA A 476 18.62 -15.61 10.34
CA ALA A 476 19.67 -15.43 9.33
C ALA A 476 19.07 -15.02 7.96
N ILE A 477 17.97 -15.65 7.52
CA ILE A 477 17.26 -15.31 6.28
C ILE A 477 16.68 -13.90 6.30
N THR A 478 16.26 -13.40 7.47
CA THR A 478 15.82 -12.02 7.64
C THR A 478 17.01 -11.05 7.64
N PHE A 479 17.98 -11.29 8.51
CA PHE A 479 19.01 -10.33 8.86
C PHE A 479 20.08 -10.17 7.77
N ILE A 480 20.61 -11.25 7.24
CA ILE A 480 21.75 -11.23 6.32
C ILE A 480 21.39 -10.55 4.98
N PRO A 481 20.32 -10.91 4.27
CA PRO A 481 19.94 -10.24 3.02
C PRO A 481 19.66 -8.76 3.22
N VAL A 482 19.02 -8.38 4.33
CA VAL A 482 18.71 -6.98 4.66
C VAL A 482 20.00 -6.17 4.84
N VAL A 483 20.99 -6.68 5.59
CA VAL A 483 22.29 -6.00 5.78
C VAL A 483 23.05 -5.90 4.46
N ILE A 484 23.16 -7.00 3.69
CA ILE A 484 23.90 -6.99 2.42
C ILE A 484 23.29 -5.98 1.45
N MET A 485 21.96 -6.02 1.26
CA MET A 485 21.30 -5.14 0.31
C MET A 485 21.24 -3.68 0.80
N ALA A 486 21.24 -3.44 2.11
CA ALA A 486 21.45 -2.10 2.66
C ALA A 486 22.81 -1.51 2.25
N LEU A 487 23.87 -2.32 2.34
CA LEU A 487 25.21 -1.90 1.94
C LEU A 487 25.31 -1.66 0.43
N VAL A 488 24.68 -2.52 -0.38
CA VAL A 488 24.58 -2.33 -1.84
C VAL A 488 23.83 -1.03 -2.16
N ALA A 489 22.71 -0.78 -1.50
CA ALA A 489 21.91 0.43 -1.68
C ALA A 489 22.71 1.71 -1.35
N LEU A 490 23.39 1.72 -0.21
CA LEU A 490 24.17 2.88 0.25
C LEU A 490 25.47 3.11 -0.53
N ARG A 491 26.21 2.02 -0.87
CA ARG A 491 27.57 2.13 -1.42
C ARG A 491 27.65 2.04 -2.93
N ILE A 492 26.81 1.22 -3.54
CA ILE A 492 26.81 0.99 -5.00
C ILE A 492 25.75 1.85 -5.66
N SER A 493 24.54 1.88 -5.06
CA SER A 493 23.41 2.60 -5.64
C SER A 493 23.30 4.05 -5.17
N HIS A 494 24.12 4.47 -4.21
CA HIS A 494 24.17 5.83 -3.64
C HIS A 494 22.82 6.37 -3.18
N LEU A 495 21.96 5.48 -2.64
CA LEU A 495 20.69 5.89 -2.06
C LEU A 495 20.90 6.51 -0.68
N ASP A 496 20.04 7.45 -0.32
CA ASP A 496 19.97 7.95 1.05
C ASP A 496 19.47 6.84 2.01
N PHE A 497 19.78 7.02 3.30
CA PHE A 497 19.45 6.01 4.32
C PHE A 497 17.93 5.85 4.51
N GLY A 498 17.15 6.95 4.38
CA GLY A 498 15.68 6.90 4.46
C GLY A 498 15.08 6.05 3.34
N SER A 499 15.47 6.30 2.09
CA SER A 499 15.06 5.50 0.93
C SER A 499 15.52 4.05 1.04
N THR A 500 16.72 3.81 1.58
CA THR A 500 17.23 2.46 1.84
C THR A 500 16.36 1.72 2.85
N CYS A 501 16.02 2.34 3.99
CA CYS A 501 15.14 1.73 5.00
C CYS A 501 13.75 1.43 4.41
N GLY A 502 13.17 2.37 3.66
CA GLY A 502 11.87 2.17 3.02
C GLY A 502 11.89 1.00 2.01
N MET A 503 12.94 0.91 1.19
CA MET A 503 13.14 -0.19 0.25
C MET A 503 13.26 -1.53 0.98
N LEU A 504 14.02 -1.63 2.04
CA LEU A 504 14.16 -2.85 2.85
C LEU A 504 12.85 -3.26 3.50
N CYS A 505 12.16 -2.32 4.17
CA CYS A 505 10.84 -2.58 4.76
C CYS A 505 9.81 -3.00 3.71
N GLY A 506 9.82 -2.39 2.52
CA GLY A 506 8.95 -2.72 1.40
C GLY A 506 9.23 -4.11 0.82
N SER A 507 10.52 -4.48 0.68
CA SER A 507 10.92 -5.81 0.22
C SER A 507 10.57 -6.91 1.21
N MET A 508 10.58 -6.61 2.51
CA MET A 508 10.20 -7.53 3.59
C MET A 508 8.70 -7.52 3.89
N ALA A 509 7.94 -6.63 3.23
CA ALA A 509 6.51 -6.41 3.47
C ALA A 509 6.17 -6.03 4.92
N ASN A 510 7.10 -5.37 5.62
CA ASN A 510 7.04 -5.09 7.05
C ASN A 510 6.66 -3.62 7.34
N PRO A 511 5.37 -3.33 7.62
CA PRO A 511 4.93 -1.98 7.97
C PRO A 511 5.36 -1.55 9.38
N MET A 512 5.69 -2.49 10.28
CA MET A 512 6.13 -2.15 11.64
C MET A 512 7.55 -1.59 11.63
N ALA A 513 8.44 -2.22 10.88
CA ALA A 513 9.78 -1.70 10.65
C ALA A 513 9.76 -0.35 9.89
N LEU A 514 8.77 -0.15 8.99
CA LEU A 514 8.54 1.13 8.33
C LEU A 514 8.14 2.22 9.34
N ASN A 515 7.22 1.92 10.27
CA ASN A 515 6.83 2.89 11.30
C ASN A 515 8.05 3.31 12.12
N TYR A 516 8.89 2.35 12.53
CA TYR A 516 10.16 2.66 13.21
C TYR A 516 11.06 3.57 12.34
N ALA A 517 11.18 3.31 11.03
CA ALA A 517 11.97 4.13 10.13
C ALA A 517 11.41 5.57 10.01
N ASN A 518 10.09 5.72 9.88
CA ASN A 518 9.42 7.02 9.81
C ASN A 518 9.58 7.83 11.11
N ASP A 519 9.53 7.15 12.28
CA ASP A 519 9.66 7.82 13.58
C ASP A 519 11.10 8.25 13.89
N THR A 520 12.10 7.59 13.29
CA THR A 520 13.52 7.80 13.61
C THR A 520 14.30 8.55 12.55
N LEU A 521 13.75 8.70 11.36
CA LEU A 521 14.39 9.37 10.22
C LEU A 521 13.54 10.56 9.78
N PRO A 522 14.17 11.69 9.41
CA PRO A 522 13.45 12.85 8.90
C PRO A 522 12.95 12.61 7.47
N GLY A 523 11.80 13.22 7.12
CA GLY A 523 11.23 13.21 5.78
C GLY A 523 10.41 11.96 5.43
N ASP A 524 9.78 11.96 4.24
CA ASP A 524 8.86 10.92 3.79
C ASP A 524 9.51 9.82 2.94
N ASN A 525 10.84 9.89 2.75
CA ASN A 525 11.60 8.96 1.90
C ASN A 525 11.39 7.48 2.27
N PRO A 526 11.32 7.08 3.56
CA PRO A 526 11.03 5.70 3.90
C PRO A 526 9.64 5.25 3.41
N ALA A 527 8.61 6.07 3.61
CA ALA A 527 7.24 5.75 3.20
C ALA A 527 7.09 5.67 1.68
N VAL A 528 7.72 6.59 0.93
CA VAL A 528 7.69 6.62 -0.54
C VAL A 528 8.39 5.40 -1.13
N SER A 529 9.59 5.08 -0.64
CA SER A 529 10.36 3.93 -1.11
C SER A 529 9.67 2.60 -0.76
N TYR A 530 9.08 2.50 0.43
CA TYR A 530 8.23 1.37 0.82
C TYR A 530 7.08 1.17 -0.16
N ALA A 531 6.29 2.23 -0.42
CA ALA A 531 5.14 2.17 -1.31
C ALA A 531 5.53 1.79 -2.76
N THR A 532 6.75 2.14 -3.17
CA THR A 532 7.28 1.81 -4.50
C THR A 532 7.66 0.34 -4.62
N VAL A 533 8.29 -0.24 -3.58
CA VAL A 533 8.85 -1.61 -3.62
C VAL A 533 7.85 -2.67 -3.20
N TYR A 534 6.99 -2.37 -2.24
CA TYR A 534 6.04 -3.30 -1.64
C TYR A 534 5.16 -4.07 -2.65
N PRO A 535 4.56 -3.44 -3.69
CA PRO A 535 3.69 -4.12 -4.64
C PRO A 535 4.37 -5.26 -5.38
N LEU A 536 5.55 -5.00 -5.94
CA LEU A 536 6.31 -5.98 -6.70
C LEU A 536 6.86 -7.07 -5.79
N SER A 537 7.32 -6.69 -4.61
CA SER A 537 7.90 -7.63 -3.63
C SER A 537 6.85 -8.64 -3.14
N MET A 538 5.64 -8.17 -2.82
CA MET A 538 4.54 -9.05 -2.42
C MET A 538 4.22 -10.09 -3.49
N PHE A 539 4.04 -9.63 -4.73
CA PHE A 539 3.78 -10.50 -5.88
C PHE A 539 4.92 -11.52 -6.08
N SER A 540 6.16 -11.04 -6.09
CA SER A 540 7.33 -11.89 -6.32
C SER A 540 7.49 -12.98 -5.27
N ARG A 541 7.25 -12.68 -3.99
CA ARG A 541 7.34 -13.66 -2.90
C ARG A 541 6.31 -14.78 -3.03
N VAL A 542 5.08 -14.44 -3.42
CA VAL A 542 4.02 -15.45 -3.66
C VAL A 542 4.44 -16.43 -4.76
N ILE A 543 4.99 -15.93 -5.86
CA ILE A 543 5.45 -16.76 -6.98
C ILE A 543 6.69 -17.58 -6.59
N ILE A 544 7.68 -16.96 -5.92
CA ILE A 544 8.91 -17.63 -5.53
C ILE A 544 8.65 -18.77 -4.54
N ALA A 545 7.74 -18.59 -3.58
CA ALA A 545 7.39 -19.65 -2.64
C ALA A 545 6.84 -20.90 -3.35
N GLN A 546 6.03 -20.72 -4.39
CA GLN A 546 5.52 -21.81 -5.22
C GLN A 546 6.65 -22.44 -6.04
N LEU A 547 7.47 -21.62 -6.71
CA LEU A 547 8.56 -22.11 -7.57
C LEU A 547 9.59 -22.92 -6.78
N ILE A 548 9.98 -22.48 -5.56
CA ILE A 548 10.91 -23.23 -4.71
C ILE A 548 10.40 -24.65 -4.48
N LEU A 549 9.14 -24.80 -4.11
CA LEU A 549 8.55 -26.13 -3.87
C LEU A 549 8.55 -26.98 -5.13
N MET A 550 8.15 -26.41 -6.27
CA MET A 550 8.05 -27.12 -7.55
C MET A 550 9.40 -27.60 -8.10
N PHE A 551 10.49 -26.88 -7.80
CA PHE A 551 11.83 -27.23 -8.30
C PHE A 551 12.64 -28.08 -7.33
N PHE A 552 12.31 -28.09 -6.05
CA PHE A 552 13.15 -28.71 -5.03
C PHE A 552 12.46 -29.82 -4.22
N ILE A 553 11.17 -30.05 -4.41
CA ILE A 553 10.43 -31.24 -3.99
C ILE A 553 10.13 -32.10 -5.22
#